data_5ac1d33c814ff77ac82b47a0a63a4744
#
_entry.id   5ac1d33c814ff77ac82b47a0a63a4744
#
_cell.length_a   1.000
_cell.length_b   1.000
_cell.length_c   1.000
_cell.angle_alpha   90.00
_cell.angle_beta   90.00
_cell.angle_gamma   90.00
#
_symmetry.space_group_name_H-M   'P 1'
#
loop_
_entity.id
_entity.type
_entity.pdbx_description
1 polymer ?
#
loop_
_entity_poly.entity_id
_entity_poly.type
_entity_poly.pdbx_seq_one_letter_code
_entity_poly.pdbx_strand_id
1 'polypeptide(L)'
;GVQLFVETESGHRAAVILRGPGLSDRLTDTDPQREGLPPLEVQPIDDDPAARRSAELANEFVRRAAELLKNEYPANFVLLRGFARYPTIPKFTDTFKLKAGAIAVYPMYRGLAKLVGMDVLEHGETLEDEVASLERHWWSYDFFFVHFKNTDTTGEDGNFAAKVAAIEQFDAMLPRILALRPDVIAITGDHSTPSRLRSHSWHPVPLLVHSQWCIPDGLDGVDGFNERACRRGSLGWIPAQQLMPLLMGHALKLERFGA
;
A
#
# COMPACT_ATOMS: atom_id res chain seq x y z
N GLY A 1 -27.40 18.15 -5.87
CA GLY A 1 -27.05 17.89 -4.48
C GLY A 1 -25.72 17.17 -4.38
N VAL A 2 -25.13 17.15 -3.18
CA VAL A 2 -23.94 16.36 -2.86
C VAL A 2 -24.40 15.12 -2.12
N GLN A 3 -23.87 13.96 -2.51
CA GLN A 3 -24.08 12.68 -1.83
C GLN A 3 -22.94 12.45 -0.84
N LEU A 4 -23.26 11.89 0.32
CA LEU A 4 -22.32 11.49 1.35
C LEU A 4 -22.32 9.97 1.47
N PHE A 5 -21.12 9.38 1.51
CA PHE A 5 -20.92 7.97 1.81
C PHE A 5 -19.93 7.86 2.96
N VAL A 6 -20.16 6.93 3.87
CA VAL A 6 -19.27 6.61 4.97
C VAL A 6 -19.11 5.11 5.02
N GLU A 7 -17.85 4.64 4.93
CA GLU A 7 -17.51 3.22 4.91
C GLU A 7 -16.43 2.94 5.95
N THR A 8 -16.60 1.87 6.71
CA THR A 8 -15.59 1.41 7.66
C THR A 8 -14.34 0.92 6.93
N GLU A 9 -13.17 1.39 7.36
CA GLU A 9 -11.89 0.89 6.84
C GLU A 9 -11.34 -0.20 7.76
N SER A 10 -10.82 0.18 8.93
CA SER A 10 -10.36 -0.78 9.95
C SER A 10 -10.27 -0.11 11.31
N GLY A 11 -10.60 -0.83 12.38
CA GLY A 11 -10.55 -0.32 13.76
C GLY A 11 -11.44 0.91 13.92
N HIS A 12 -10.82 2.04 14.27
CA HIS A 12 -11.49 3.33 14.47
C HIS A 12 -11.53 4.22 13.21
N ARG A 13 -11.09 3.72 12.06
CA ARG A 13 -10.97 4.49 10.81
C ARG A 13 -12.17 4.26 9.91
N ALA A 14 -12.58 5.32 9.22
CA ALA A 14 -13.61 5.27 8.18
C ALA A 14 -13.21 6.14 6.99
N ALA A 15 -13.64 5.76 5.81
CA ALA A 15 -13.55 6.58 4.61
C ALA A 15 -14.82 7.40 4.45
N VAL A 16 -14.69 8.71 4.22
CA VAL A 16 -15.80 9.62 3.94
C VAL A 16 -15.69 10.12 2.51
N ILE A 17 -16.73 9.93 1.72
CA ILE A 17 -16.77 10.37 0.33
C ILE A 17 -17.90 11.38 0.13
N LEU A 18 -17.54 12.56 -0.32
CA LEU A 18 -18.48 13.57 -0.82
C LEU A 18 -18.49 13.53 -2.34
N ARG A 19 -19.63 13.22 -2.94
CA ARG A 19 -19.78 13.11 -4.40
C ARG A 19 -20.77 14.13 -4.91
N GLY A 20 -20.33 15.03 -5.77
CA GLY A 20 -21.18 16.04 -6.38
C GLY A 20 -20.38 17.05 -7.20
N PRO A 21 -21.08 17.93 -7.95
CA PRO A 21 -20.42 18.99 -8.70
C PRO A 21 -19.91 20.10 -7.78
N GLY A 22 -18.88 20.81 -8.20
CA GLY A 22 -18.35 21.99 -7.51
C GLY A 22 -17.75 21.67 -6.14
N LEU A 23 -17.04 20.55 -6.02
CA LEU A 23 -16.24 20.17 -4.85
C LEU A 23 -14.75 20.32 -5.14
N SER A 24 -13.98 20.55 -4.08
CA SER A 24 -12.51 20.69 -4.10
C SER A 24 -11.90 19.88 -2.96
N ASP A 25 -10.68 19.41 -3.18
CA ASP A 25 -9.83 18.76 -2.18
C ASP A 25 -8.83 19.74 -1.53
N ARG A 26 -8.87 21.01 -1.92
CA ARG A 26 -8.00 22.07 -1.39
C ARG A 26 -8.49 22.52 0.00
N LEU A 27 -8.37 21.62 0.98
CA LEU A 27 -8.89 21.75 2.34
C LEU A 27 -7.84 21.40 3.38
N THR A 28 -7.94 22.03 4.57
CA THR A 28 -7.12 21.66 5.74
C THR A 28 -7.77 20.51 6.51
N ASP A 29 -6.95 19.75 7.23
CA ASP A 29 -7.42 18.70 8.13
C ASP A 29 -8.06 19.27 9.40
N THR A 30 -8.92 18.48 10.07
CA THR A 30 -9.46 18.82 11.40
C THR A 30 -8.60 18.29 12.54
N ASP A 31 -7.65 17.41 12.25
CA ASP A 31 -6.76 16.82 13.23
C ASP A 31 -5.58 17.76 13.52
N PRO A 32 -5.43 18.28 14.77
CA PRO A 32 -4.28 19.09 15.15
C PRO A 32 -2.98 18.28 15.25
N GLN A 33 -3.02 16.94 15.12
CA GLN A 33 -1.90 16.00 15.24
C GLN A 33 -1.10 16.16 16.56
N ARG A 34 -1.77 16.66 17.59
CA ARG A 34 -1.21 16.84 18.94
C ARG A 34 -2.29 16.56 19.97
N GLU A 35 -1.94 15.78 20.97
CA GLU A 35 -2.82 15.53 22.11
C GLU A 35 -3.08 16.80 22.92
N GLY A 36 -4.26 16.89 23.53
CA GLY A 36 -4.66 18.01 24.38
C GLY A 36 -5.08 19.27 23.63
N LEU A 37 -5.12 19.26 22.31
CA LEU A 37 -5.67 20.36 21.51
C LEU A 37 -7.07 20.02 21.00
N PRO A 38 -7.97 21.04 20.93
CA PRO A 38 -9.28 20.81 20.33
C PRO A 38 -9.17 20.51 18.82
N PRO A 39 -10.15 19.79 18.25
CA PRO A 39 -10.25 19.63 16.81
C PRO A 39 -10.30 20.98 16.09
N LEU A 40 -9.72 21.04 14.90
CA LEU A 40 -9.75 22.23 14.05
C LEU A 40 -10.98 22.22 13.16
N GLU A 41 -11.37 23.39 12.65
CA GLU A 41 -12.32 23.49 11.56
C GLU A 41 -11.62 23.33 10.21
N VAL A 42 -12.30 22.67 9.27
CA VAL A 42 -11.83 22.61 7.88
C VAL A 42 -11.83 24.00 7.27
N GLN A 43 -10.69 24.41 6.74
CA GLN A 43 -10.54 25.68 6.04
C GLN A 43 -10.19 25.43 4.56
N PRO A 44 -10.67 26.27 3.63
CA PRO A 44 -10.17 26.24 2.26
C PRO A 44 -8.69 26.72 2.25
N ILE A 45 -7.86 26.05 1.44
CA ILE A 45 -6.44 26.40 1.28
C ILE A 45 -6.27 27.58 0.30
N ASP A 46 -7.26 27.80 -0.55
CA ASP A 46 -7.29 28.86 -1.56
C ASP A 46 -8.67 29.52 -1.63
N ASP A 47 -8.79 30.58 -2.43
CA ASP A 47 -10.02 31.36 -2.59
C ASP A 47 -11.03 30.75 -3.58
N ASP A 48 -10.84 29.50 -4.04
CA ASP A 48 -11.77 28.81 -4.93
C ASP A 48 -13.15 28.65 -4.27
N PRO A 49 -14.24 29.10 -4.89
CA PRO A 49 -15.59 28.88 -4.39
C PRO A 49 -15.92 27.40 -4.13
N ALA A 50 -15.34 26.48 -4.91
CA ALA A 50 -15.50 25.04 -4.68
C ALA A 50 -14.81 24.58 -3.39
N ALA A 51 -13.64 25.15 -3.05
CA ALA A 51 -12.96 24.87 -1.79
C ALA A 51 -13.76 25.38 -0.59
N ARG A 52 -14.28 26.61 -0.65
CA ARG A 52 -15.14 27.17 0.42
C ARG A 52 -16.39 26.31 0.64
N ARG A 53 -17.08 25.95 -0.44
CA ARG A 53 -18.27 25.09 -0.36
C ARG A 53 -17.94 23.71 0.22
N SER A 54 -16.79 23.12 -0.17
CA SER A 54 -16.36 21.82 0.35
C SER A 54 -16.01 21.88 1.83
N ALA A 55 -15.38 22.98 2.29
CA ALA A 55 -15.10 23.22 3.71
C ALA A 55 -16.38 23.32 4.52
N GLU A 56 -17.39 24.08 4.04
CA GLU A 56 -18.69 24.18 4.69
C GLU A 56 -19.38 22.82 4.84
N LEU A 57 -19.38 22.00 3.78
CA LEU A 57 -19.97 20.65 3.80
C LEU A 57 -19.22 19.70 4.75
N ALA A 58 -17.89 19.78 4.76
CA ALA A 58 -17.07 18.96 5.65
C ALA A 58 -17.30 19.35 7.13
N ASN A 59 -17.35 20.64 7.45
CA ASN A 59 -17.66 21.13 8.78
C ASN A 59 -19.09 20.75 9.23
N GLU A 60 -20.05 20.82 8.31
CA GLU A 60 -21.42 20.35 8.57
C GLU A 60 -21.46 18.86 8.89
N PHE A 61 -20.71 18.04 8.14
CA PHE A 61 -20.60 16.62 8.43
C PHE A 61 -20.00 16.37 9.83
N VAL A 62 -18.87 17.03 10.17
CA VAL A 62 -18.22 16.88 11.49
C VAL A 62 -19.18 17.28 12.61
N ARG A 63 -19.87 18.41 12.47
CA ARG A 63 -20.83 18.89 13.47
C ARG A 63 -21.99 17.92 13.69
N ARG A 64 -22.57 17.36 12.61
CA ARG A 64 -23.64 16.37 12.71
C ARG A 64 -23.15 15.05 13.31
N ALA A 65 -21.97 14.61 12.91
CA ALA A 65 -21.35 13.41 13.49
C ALA A 65 -21.11 13.58 14.99
N ALA A 66 -20.56 14.71 15.42
CA ALA A 66 -20.35 15.01 16.84
C ALA A 66 -21.66 15.01 17.66
N GLU A 67 -22.75 15.55 17.09
CA GLU A 67 -24.06 15.52 17.76
C GLU A 67 -24.60 14.09 17.91
N LEU A 68 -24.42 13.25 16.88
CA LEU A 68 -24.84 11.84 16.94
C LEU A 68 -24.01 11.03 17.94
N LEU A 69 -22.70 11.30 18.00
CA LEU A 69 -21.74 10.53 18.80
C LEU A 69 -21.54 11.04 20.23
N LYS A 70 -22.18 12.14 20.62
CA LYS A 70 -21.95 12.82 21.91
C LYS A 70 -22.01 11.95 23.15
N ASN A 71 -22.74 10.83 23.10
CA ASN A 71 -22.89 9.88 24.21
C ASN A 71 -22.04 8.59 24.04
N GLU A 72 -21.26 8.48 22.96
CA GLU A 72 -20.50 7.28 22.60
C GLU A 72 -19.04 7.35 23.12
N TYR A 73 -18.83 7.79 24.36
CA TYR A 73 -17.50 7.91 24.94
C TYR A 73 -16.75 6.56 24.97
N PRO A 74 -15.44 6.52 24.57
CA PRO A 74 -14.59 7.64 24.13
C PRO A 74 -14.70 8.00 22.64
N ALA A 75 -15.48 7.28 21.83
CA ALA A 75 -15.61 7.47 20.38
C ALA A 75 -16.65 8.55 20.03
N ASN A 76 -16.60 9.70 20.70
CA ASN A 76 -17.65 10.74 20.63
C ASN A 76 -17.38 11.88 19.65
N PHE A 77 -16.37 11.74 18.79
CA PHE A 77 -16.04 12.75 17.77
C PHE A 77 -15.38 12.10 16.55
N VAL A 78 -15.41 12.82 15.41
CA VAL A 78 -14.70 12.41 14.20
C VAL A 78 -13.68 13.47 13.79
N LEU A 79 -12.52 13.04 13.34
CA LEU A 79 -11.48 13.87 12.75
C LEU A 79 -11.37 13.54 11.26
N LEU A 80 -11.38 14.56 10.41
CA LEU A 80 -11.17 14.42 8.97
C LEU A 80 -9.71 14.73 8.63
N ARG A 81 -9.10 13.84 7.84
CA ARG A 81 -7.72 13.96 7.38
C ARG A 81 -7.58 13.50 5.93
N GLY A 82 -6.61 14.08 5.22
CA GLY A 82 -6.21 13.60 3.91
C GLY A 82 -7.26 13.85 2.83
N PHE A 83 -7.78 15.07 2.73
CA PHE A 83 -8.69 15.44 1.65
C PHE A 83 -8.02 15.25 0.30
N ALA A 84 -8.66 14.49 -0.59
CA ALA A 84 -8.16 14.22 -1.92
C ALA A 84 -9.30 14.01 -2.91
N ARG A 85 -9.05 14.26 -4.18
CA ARG A 85 -9.93 13.84 -5.27
C ARG A 85 -9.56 12.45 -5.73
N TYR A 86 -10.51 11.75 -6.35
CA TYR A 86 -10.21 10.52 -7.07
C TYR A 86 -9.14 10.82 -8.13
N PRO A 87 -7.94 10.23 -8.03
CA PRO A 87 -6.84 10.58 -8.90
C PRO A 87 -7.01 9.99 -10.30
N THR A 88 -6.56 10.73 -11.31
CA THR A 88 -6.39 10.20 -12.67
C THR A 88 -4.98 9.60 -12.77
N ILE A 89 -4.88 8.30 -12.53
CA ILE A 89 -3.61 7.55 -12.58
C ILE A 89 -3.65 6.66 -13.84
N PRO A 90 -2.56 6.62 -14.65
CA PRO A 90 -2.46 5.65 -15.74
C PRO A 90 -2.65 4.23 -15.23
N LYS A 91 -3.44 3.44 -15.94
CA LYS A 91 -3.67 2.05 -15.55
C LYS A 91 -2.40 1.23 -15.73
N PHE A 92 -2.18 0.28 -14.85
CA PHE A 92 -1.05 -0.64 -14.88
C PHE A 92 -0.96 -1.37 -16.22
N THR A 93 -2.10 -1.89 -16.71
CA THR A 93 -2.18 -2.56 -18.02
C THR A 93 -1.82 -1.63 -19.18
N ASP A 94 -2.22 -0.35 -19.12
CA ASP A 94 -1.90 0.61 -20.16
C ASP A 94 -0.41 0.97 -20.16
N THR A 95 0.19 1.02 -18.98
CA THR A 95 1.61 1.38 -18.80
C THR A 95 2.54 0.21 -19.11
N PHE A 96 2.27 -0.96 -18.56
CA PHE A 96 3.18 -2.11 -18.62
C PHE A 96 2.74 -3.21 -19.58
N LYS A 97 1.55 -3.09 -20.18
CA LYS A 97 0.96 -4.09 -21.10
C LYS A 97 0.82 -5.48 -20.49
N LEU A 98 0.67 -5.55 -19.15
CA LEU A 98 0.50 -6.77 -18.38
C LEU A 98 -0.89 -6.79 -17.75
N LYS A 99 -1.57 -7.92 -17.78
CA LYS A 99 -2.76 -8.16 -16.98
C LYS A 99 -2.33 -8.47 -15.55
N ALA A 100 -2.77 -7.67 -14.59
CA ALA A 100 -2.28 -7.71 -13.22
C ALA A 100 -3.37 -8.10 -12.22
N GLY A 101 -3.06 -9.09 -11.36
CA GLY A 101 -3.82 -9.47 -10.18
C GLY A 101 -3.17 -8.95 -8.91
N ALA A 102 -3.98 -8.53 -7.94
CA ALA A 102 -3.52 -8.07 -6.63
C ALA A 102 -4.16 -8.91 -5.53
N ILE A 103 -3.34 -9.42 -4.63
CA ILE A 103 -3.73 -10.22 -3.48
C ILE A 103 -3.22 -9.51 -2.22
N ALA A 104 -4.11 -9.02 -1.38
CA ALA A 104 -3.76 -8.31 -0.16
C ALA A 104 -4.90 -8.37 0.85
N VAL A 105 -4.60 -8.72 2.09
CA VAL A 105 -5.60 -8.66 3.17
C VAL A 105 -5.90 -7.21 3.51
N TYR A 106 -4.90 -6.34 3.54
CA TYR A 106 -5.07 -4.96 3.99
C TYR A 106 -5.82 -4.07 2.97
N PRO A 107 -6.93 -3.42 3.36
CA PRO A 107 -7.83 -2.71 2.44
C PRO A 107 -7.17 -1.59 1.64
N MET A 108 -6.19 -0.88 2.22
CA MET A 108 -5.48 0.22 1.56
C MET A 108 -4.79 -0.27 0.27
N TYR A 109 -4.07 -1.40 0.32
CA TYR A 109 -3.38 -1.94 -0.86
C TYR A 109 -4.34 -2.44 -1.92
N ARG A 110 -5.49 -3.00 -1.50
CA ARG A 110 -6.58 -3.35 -2.44
C ARG A 110 -7.14 -2.11 -3.13
N GLY A 111 -7.28 -1.02 -2.38
CA GLY A 111 -7.70 0.28 -2.92
C GLY A 111 -6.69 0.83 -3.93
N LEU A 112 -5.40 0.83 -3.60
CA LEU A 112 -4.32 1.26 -4.50
C LEU A 112 -4.26 0.39 -5.77
N ALA A 113 -4.36 -0.93 -5.63
CA ALA A 113 -4.42 -1.84 -6.78
C ALA A 113 -5.59 -1.52 -7.72
N LYS A 114 -6.79 -1.28 -7.17
CA LYS A 114 -7.95 -0.83 -7.97
C LYS A 114 -7.72 0.52 -8.65
N LEU A 115 -7.08 1.48 -7.98
CA LEU A 115 -6.80 2.80 -8.55
C LEU A 115 -5.91 2.70 -9.79
N VAL A 116 -4.93 1.79 -9.78
CA VAL A 116 -4.05 1.55 -10.94
C VAL A 116 -4.61 0.49 -11.90
N GLY A 117 -5.85 0.02 -11.70
CA GLY A 117 -6.55 -0.87 -12.62
C GLY A 117 -6.11 -2.33 -12.58
N MET A 118 -5.55 -2.79 -11.45
CA MET A 118 -5.34 -4.22 -11.18
C MET A 118 -6.65 -4.87 -10.73
N ASP A 119 -6.83 -6.14 -11.06
CA ASP A 119 -7.93 -6.96 -10.53
C ASP A 119 -7.59 -7.37 -9.08
N VAL A 120 -8.45 -7.00 -8.13
CA VAL A 120 -8.29 -7.44 -6.74
C VAL A 120 -8.92 -8.82 -6.59
N LEU A 121 -8.07 -9.79 -6.26
CA LEU A 121 -8.45 -11.19 -6.11
C LEU A 121 -8.89 -11.49 -4.67
N GLU A 122 -9.54 -12.64 -4.47
CA GLU A 122 -9.83 -13.13 -3.14
C GLU A 122 -8.52 -13.37 -2.37
N HIS A 123 -8.49 -13.03 -1.08
CA HIS A 123 -7.26 -13.02 -0.29
C HIS A 123 -7.37 -13.87 1.00
N GLY A 124 -8.59 -14.24 1.43
CA GLY A 124 -8.79 -14.85 2.74
C GLY A 124 -8.32 -13.96 3.89
N GLU A 125 -7.82 -14.55 4.96
CA GLU A 125 -7.34 -13.84 6.14
C GLU A 125 -5.88 -14.17 6.50
N THR A 126 -5.33 -15.23 5.91
CA THR A 126 -4.00 -15.75 6.22
C THR A 126 -3.08 -15.68 5.01
N LEU A 127 -1.76 -15.78 5.25
CA LEU A 127 -0.77 -15.88 4.17
C LEU A 127 -0.98 -17.16 3.33
N GLU A 128 -1.41 -18.25 3.95
CA GLU A 128 -1.77 -19.49 3.26
C GLU A 128 -2.90 -19.28 2.28
N ASP A 129 -3.91 -18.47 2.65
CA ASP A 129 -5.04 -18.11 1.77
C ASP A 129 -4.57 -17.24 0.61
N GLU A 130 -3.68 -16.27 0.86
CA GLU A 130 -3.08 -15.43 -0.18
C GLU A 130 -2.30 -16.27 -1.20
N VAL A 131 -1.48 -17.22 -0.73
CA VAL A 131 -0.73 -18.14 -1.60
C VAL A 131 -1.68 -19.09 -2.35
N ALA A 132 -2.72 -19.59 -1.71
CA ALA A 132 -3.74 -20.43 -2.38
C ALA A 132 -4.51 -19.64 -3.47
N SER A 133 -4.76 -18.35 -3.24
CA SER A 133 -5.34 -17.47 -4.26
C SER A 133 -4.37 -17.27 -5.44
N LEU A 134 -3.09 -17.04 -5.16
CA LEU A 134 -2.05 -16.95 -6.19
C LEU A 134 -2.00 -18.22 -7.05
N GLU A 135 -1.97 -19.41 -6.43
CA GLU A 135 -1.96 -20.70 -7.11
C GLU A 135 -3.19 -20.89 -8.02
N ARG A 136 -4.38 -20.54 -7.52
CA ARG A 136 -5.65 -20.66 -8.24
C ARG A 136 -5.71 -19.80 -9.49
N HIS A 137 -5.16 -18.58 -9.42
CA HIS A 137 -5.23 -17.60 -10.49
C HIS A 137 -3.98 -17.53 -11.36
N TRP A 138 -2.97 -18.36 -11.11
CA TRP A 138 -1.65 -18.30 -11.71
C TRP A 138 -1.65 -18.11 -13.24
N TRP A 139 -2.47 -18.88 -13.92
CA TRP A 139 -2.55 -18.86 -15.40
C TRP A 139 -3.46 -17.76 -15.97
N SER A 140 -4.06 -16.94 -15.12
CA SER A 140 -5.04 -15.93 -15.53
C SER A 140 -4.45 -14.53 -15.65
N TYR A 141 -3.24 -14.32 -15.16
CA TYR A 141 -2.58 -13.02 -15.08
C TYR A 141 -1.10 -13.13 -15.47
N ASP A 142 -0.55 -11.99 -15.96
CA ASP A 142 0.86 -11.85 -16.31
C ASP A 142 1.71 -11.34 -15.14
N PHE A 143 1.07 -10.66 -14.19
CA PHE A 143 1.72 -10.05 -13.03
C PHE A 143 0.86 -10.22 -11.78
N PHE A 144 1.51 -10.51 -10.67
CA PHE A 144 0.87 -10.55 -9.35
C PHE A 144 1.56 -9.59 -8.39
N PHE A 145 0.75 -8.77 -7.72
CA PHE A 145 1.13 -8.03 -6.53
C PHE A 145 0.57 -8.77 -5.32
N VAL A 146 1.44 -9.37 -4.50
CA VAL A 146 1.06 -10.07 -3.27
C VAL A 146 1.61 -9.30 -2.08
N HIS A 147 0.75 -8.94 -1.14
CA HIS A 147 1.12 -8.08 -0.02
C HIS A 147 0.85 -8.75 1.33
N PHE A 148 1.89 -9.07 2.06
CA PHE A 148 1.85 -9.64 3.39
C PHE A 148 2.07 -8.56 4.47
N LYS A 149 1.03 -8.28 5.26
CA LYS A 149 0.98 -7.14 6.22
C LYS A 149 1.67 -7.41 7.56
N ASN A 150 1.74 -8.67 8.03
CA ASN A 150 2.09 -8.97 9.42
C ASN A 150 3.49 -8.51 9.84
N THR A 151 4.44 -8.43 8.90
CA THR A 151 5.79 -7.94 9.19
C THR A 151 5.80 -6.46 9.59
N ASP A 152 4.89 -5.66 9.04
CA ASP A 152 4.72 -4.26 9.40
C ASP A 152 4.00 -4.11 10.75
N THR A 153 2.85 -4.75 10.93
CA THR A 153 2.08 -4.70 12.18
C THR A 153 2.92 -5.08 13.40
N THR A 154 3.66 -6.19 13.32
CA THR A 154 4.54 -6.62 14.43
C THR A 154 5.72 -5.67 14.68
N GLY A 155 6.13 -4.94 13.65
CA GLY A 155 7.12 -3.85 13.75
C GLY A 155 6.57 -2.65 14.51
N GLU A 156 5.36 -2.19 14.17
CA GLU A 156 4.65 -1.08 14.85
C GLU A 156 4.37 -1.41 16.32
N ASP A 157 4.00 -2.66 16.63
CA ASP A 157 3.80 -3.14 17.99
C ASP A 157 5.11 -3.19 18.81
N GLY A 158 6.25 -3.11 18.15
CA GLY A 158 7.57 -3.25 18.77
C GLY A 158 7.89 -4.69 19.20
N ASN A 159 7.13 -5.66 18.68
CA ASN A 159 7.28 -7.07 19.02
C ASN A 159 8.30 -7.75 18.07
N PHE A 160 9.58 -7.71 18.45
CA PHE A 160 10.67 -8.29 17.65
C PHE A 160 10.47 -9.78 17.38
N ALA A 161 10.10 -10.56 18.39
CA ALA A 161 9.93 -12.01 18.24
C ALA A 161 8.77 -12.34 17.28
N ALA A 162 7.65 -11.64 17.38
CA ALA A 162 6.54 -11.81 16.45
C ALA A 162 6.90 -11.38 15.01
N LYS A 163 7.74 -10.34 14.87
CA LYS A 163 8.24 -9.92 13.55
C LYS A 163 9.13 -10.99 12.92
N VAL A 164 10.02 -11.60 13.70
CA VAL A 164 10.84 -12.74 13.23
C VAL A 164 9.94 -13.88 12.78
N ALA A 165 8.96 -14.28 13.61
CA ALA A 165 8.03 -15.36 13.27
C ALA A 165 7.21 -15.05 11.99
N ALA A 166 6.81 -13.80 11.77
CA ALA A 166 6.10 -13.39 10.54
C ALA A 166 7.00 -13.52 9.29
N ILE A 167 8.29 -13.18 9.40
CA ILE A 167 9.25 -13.34 8.31
C ILE A 167 9.49 -14.84 8.02
N GLU A 168 9.66 -15.66 9.05
CA GLU A 168 9.81 -17.12 8.93
C GLU A 168 8.56 -17.78 8.33
N GLN A 169 7.36 -17.29 8.66
CA GLN A 169 6.12 -17.75 8.06
C GLN A 169 6.10 -17.47 6.55
N PHE A 170 6.54 -16.27 6.14
CA PHE A 170 6.64 -15.92 4.71
C PHE A 170 7.66 -16.82 4.01
N ASP A 171 8.85 -17.01 4.60
CA ASP A 171 9.90 -17.88 4.06
C ASP A 171 9.40 -19.32 3.85
N ALA A 172 8.62 -19.84 4.79
CA ALA A 172 8.02 -21.18 4.68
C ALA A 172 7.03 -21.33 3.50
N MET A 173 6.46 -20.23 3.01
CA MET A 173 5.57 -20.22 1.84
C MET A 173 6.31 -20.11 0.50
N LEU A 174 7.56 -19.68 0.49
CA LEU A 174 8.33 -19.50 -0.73
C LEU A 174 8.44 -20.77 -1.61
N PRO A 175 8.62 -21.99 -1.08
CA PRO A 175 8.66 -23.20 -1.91
C PRO A 175 7.38 -23.38 -2.75
N ARG A 176 6.19 -23.04 -2.22
CA ARG A 176 4.93 -23.11 -2.96
C ARG A 176 4.89 -22.08 -4.09
N ILE A 177 5.32 -20.84 -3.81
CA ILE A 177 5.40 -19.78 -4.81
C ILE A 177 6.38 -20.14 -5.92
N LEU A 178 7.57 -20.67 -5.57
CA LEU A 178 8.59 -21.07 -6.52
C LEU A 178 8.16 -22.30 -7.37
N ALA A 179 7.31 -23.18 -6.82
CA ALA A 179 6.73 -24.30 -7.57
C ALA A 179 5.86 -23.87 -8.75
N LEU A 180 5.33 -22.65 -8.72
CA LEU A 180 4.58 -22.03 -9.83
C LEU A 180 5.49 -21.62 -11.01
N ARG A 181 6.82 -21.62 -10.81
CA ARG A 181 7.85 -21.29 -11.80
C ARG A 181 7.65 -19.88 -12.40
N PRO A 182 7.66 -18.81 -11.59
CA PRO A 182 7.64 -17.46 -12.12
C PRO A 182 8.87 -17.21 -13.00
N ASP A 183 8.70 -16.55 -14.14
CA ASP A 183 9.82 -16.09 -14.98
C ASP A 183 10.70 -15.09 -14.21
N VAL A 184 10.06 -14.25 -13.40
CA VAL A 184 10.70 -13.27 -12.53
C VAL A 184 9.98 -13.24 -11.18
N ILE A 185 10.73 -13.29 -10.09
CA ILE A 185 10.23 -13.04 -8.74
C ILE A 185 11.01 -11.89 -8.12
N ALA A 186 10.29 -10.95 -7.49
CA ALA A 186 10.86 -9.92 -6.66
C ALA A 186 10.29 -10.00 -5.25
N ILE A 187 11.15 -9.89 -4.24
CA ILE A 187 10.77 -9.83 -2.84
C ILE A 187 11.34 -8.55 -2.25
N THR A 188 10.48 -7.72 -1.68
CA THR A 188 10.88 -6.43 -1.09
C THR A 188 9.85 -5.98 -0.05
N GLY A 189 10.07 -4.83 0.57
CA GLY A 189 9.08 -4.10 1.36
C GLY A 189 8.72 -2.77 0.69
N ASP A 190 7.60 -2.21 1.05
CA ASP A 190 7.19 -0.84 0.67
C ASP A 190 7.88 0.21 1.54
N HIS A 191 8.13 -0.11 2.81
CA HIS A 191 8.88 0.68 3.77
C HIS A 191 9.50 -0.20 4.88
N SER A 192 10.42 0.36 5.62
CA SER A 192 10.96 -0.27 6.82
C SER A 192 10.14 0.10 8.05
N THR A 193 9.84 -0.90 8.90
CA THR A 193 9.16 -0.72 10.19
C THR A 193 9.94 -1.44 11.28
N PRO A 194 11.07 -0.85 11.74
CA PRO A 194 11.89 -1.48 12.77
C PRO A 194 11.12 -1.59 14.11
N SER A 195 11.05 -2.78 14.69
CA SER A 195 10.37 -3.00 15.97
C SER A 195 10.93 -2.15 17.12
N ARG A 196 12.21 -1.78 17.05
CA ARG A 196 12.83 -0.87 18.02
C ARG A 196 12.26 0.56 17.95
N LEU A 197 11.87 1.04 16.75
CA LEU A 197 11.30 2.37 16.55
C LEU A 197 9.78 2.39 16.72
N ARG A 198 9.12 1.24 16.58
CA ARG A 198 7.64 1.11 16.60
C ARG A 198 6.93 2.05 15.63
N SER A 199 7.56 2.32 14.51
CA SER A 199 7.06 3.22 13.48
C SER A 199 7.80 3.00 12.17
N HIS A 200 7.23 3.51 11.08
CA HIS A 200 7.90 3.55 9.80
C HIS A 200 9.20 4.36 9.88
N SER A 201 10.17 4.00 9.08
CA SER A 201 11.46 4.69 9.04
C SER A 201 11.95 4.90 7.60
N TRP A 202 12.91 5.81 7.45
CA TRP A 202 13.53 6.19 6.19
C TRP A 202 14.56 5.19 5.65
N HIS A 203 14.81 4.11 6.37
CA HIS A 203 15.78 3.12 5.95
C HIS A 203 15.37 2.45 4.64
N PRO A 204 16.31 2.22 3.72
CA PRO A 204 16.02 1.45 2.52
C PRO A 204 15.57 0.04 2.88
N VAL A 205 14.68 -0.50 2.05
CA VAL A 205 14.21 -1.88 2.18
C VAL A 205 15.12 -2.82 1.38
N PRO A 206 15.29 -4.07 1.82
CA PRO A 206 16.00 -5.07 1.04
C PRO A 206 15.20 -5.42 -0.23
N LEU A 207 15.90 -5.67 -1.32
CA LEU A 207 15.32 -6.11 -2.59
C LEU A 207 16.07 -7.35 -3.08
N LEU A 208 15.31 -8.41 -3.37
CA LEU A 208 15.75 -9.58 -4.09
C LEU A 208 15.00 -9.66 -5.43
N VAL A 209 15.75 -9.87 -6.51
CA VAL A 209 15.20 -10.19 -7.83
C VAL A 209 15.84 -11.47 -8.31
N HIS A 210 15.02 -12.43 -8.76
CA HIS A 210 15.47 -13.66 -9.36
C HIS A 210 14.77 -13.90 -10.70
N SER A 211 15.55 -14.31 -11.70
CA SER A 211 15.11 -14.83 -12.98
C SER A 211 16.21 -15.71 -13.56
N GLN A 212 15.91 -16.47 -14.62
CA GLN A 212 16.95 -17.24 -15.34
C GLN A 212 18.04 -16.35 -15.97
N TRP A 213 17.80 -15.03 -16.07
CA TRP A 213 18.72 -14.05 -16.69
C TRP A 213 19.54 -13.28 -15.66
N CYS A 214 19.41 -13.59 -14.37
CA CYS A 214 20.31 -13.04 -13.37
C CYS A 214 21.72 -13.54 -13.59
N ILE A 215 22.67 -12.61 -13.73
CA ILE A 215 24.08 -12.93 -13.83
C ILE A 215 24.58 -13.14 -12.40
N PRO A 216 25.12 -14.33 -12.07
CA PRO A 216 25.78 -14.52 -10.79
C PRO A 216 26.93 -13.52 -10.66
N ASP A 217 26.89 -12.70 -9.63
CA ASP A 217 27.89 -11.64 -9.43
C ASP A 217 29.18 -12.14 -8.74
N GLY A 218 29.27 -13.45 -8.47
CA GLY A 218 30.41 -14.06 -7.83
C GLY A 218 30.67 -13.56 -6.40
N LEU A 219 29.69 -12.91 -5.79
CA LEU A 219 29.79 -12.45 -4.42
C LEU A 219 29.67 -13.62 -3.45
N ASP A 220 30.85 -14.16 -3.11
CA ASP A 220 30.96 -15.09 -2.01
C ASP A 220 30.48 -14.46 -0.70
N GLY A 221 29.57 -15.13 0.00
CA GLY A 221 29.09 -14.72 1.33
C GLY A 221 27.81 -13.87 1.36
N VAL A 222 27.01 -13.86 0.28
CA VAL A 222 25.59 -13.46 0.36
C VAL A 222 24.77 -14.72 0.65
N ASP A 223 24.52 -14.97 1.92
CA ASP A 223 23.93 -16.21 2.43
C ASP A 223 22.48 -16.07 2.90
N GLY A 224 21.85 -14.90 2.63
CA GLY A 224 20.48 -14.66 3.04
C GLY A 224 19.88 -13.36 2.53
N PHE A 225 18.57 -13.23 2.69
CA PHE A 225 17.81 -12.02 2.34
C PHE A 225 17.67 -11.11 3.57
N ASN A 226 18.55 -10.14 3.68
CA ASN A 226 18.55 -9.12 4.72
C ASN A 226 19.31 -7.87 4.26
N GLU A 227 19.18 -6.76 5.00
CA GLU A 227 19.78 -5.47 4.64
C GLU A 227 21.32 -5.54 4.48
N ARG A 228 22.01 -6.35 5.29
CA ARG A 228 23.47 -6.50 5.20
C ARG A 228 23.89 -7.26 3.95
N ALA A 229 23.17 -8.32 3.61
CA ALA A 229 23.40 -9.10 2.40
C ALA A 229 23.08 -8.26 1.16
N CYS A 230 21.91 -7.61 1.12
CA CYS A 230 21.48 -6.79 -0.01
C CYS A 230 22.41 -5.60 -0.30
N ARG A 231 23.09 -5.04 0.72
CA ARG A 231 24.12 -3.99 0.52
C ARG A 231 25.31 -4.43 -0.31
N ARG A 232 25.54 -5.73 -0.44
CA ARG A 232 26.63 -6.32 -1.25
C ARG A 232 26.15 -6.75 -2.63
N GLY A 233 24.85 -6.68 -2.89
CA GLY A 233 24.27 -7.03 -4.18
C GLY A 233 24.62 -6.01 -5.27
N SER A 234 24.60 -6.47 -6.53
CA SER A 234 24.98 -5.66 -7.70
C SER A 234 23.99 -4.55 -8.07
N LEU A 235 22.74 -4.61 -7.60
CA LEU A 235 21.72 -3.58 -7.89
C LEU A 235 22.01 -2.25 -7.21
N GLY A 236 22.73 -2.27 -6.09
CA GLY A 236 22.94 -1.05 -5.31
C GLY A 236 21.65 -0.45 -4.78
N TRP A 237 21.57 0.88 -4.71
CA TRP A 237 20.39 1.62 -4.27
C TRP A 237 19.62 2.13 -5.47
N ILE A 238 18.39 1.68 -5.63
CA ILE A 238 17.49 2.11 -6.70
C ILE A 238 16.20 2.69 -6.12
N PRO A 239 15.63 3.73 -6.73
CA PRO A 239 14.28 4.18 -6.41
C PRO A 239 13.25 3.08 -6.71
N ALA A 240 12.24 2.90 -5.84
CA ALA A 240 11.23 1.85 -6.00
C ALA A 240 10.49 1.91 -7.36
N GLN A 241 10.33 3.11 -7.93
CA GLN A 241 9.73 3.29 -9.27
C GLN A 241 10.52 2.62 -10.41
N GLN A 242 11.81 2.29 -10.20
CA GLN A 242 12.63 1.57 -11.17
C GLN A 242 12.44 0.06 -11.11
N LEU A 243 11.72 -0.46 -10.10
CA LEU A 243 11.53 -1.89 -9.92
C LEU A 243 10.77 -2.49 -11.12
N MET A 244 9.63 -1.93 -11.51
CA MET A 244 8.85 -2.48 -12.64
C MET A 244 9.65 -2.51 -13.97
N PRO A 245 10.33 -1.44 -14.40
CA PRO A 245 11.22 -1.51 -15.57
C PRO A 245 12.29 -2.61 -15.44
N LEU A 246 12.88 -2.81 -14.27
CA LEU A 246 13.85 -3.88 -14.02
C LEU A 246 13.22 -5.27 -14.22
N LEU A 247 12.05 -5.51 -13.60
CA LEU A 247 11.33 -6.78 -13.74
C LEU A 247 10.91 -7.05 -15.18
N MET A 248 10.44 -6.02 -15.90
CA MET A 248 10.10 -6.11 -17.32
C MET A 248 11.31 -6.49 -18.18
N GLY A 249 12.50 -5.96 -17.87
CA GLY A 249 13.76 -6.35 -18.51
C GLY A 249 14.06 -7.82 -18.31
N HIS A 250 14.00 -8.30 -17.04
CA HIS A 250 14.21 -9.71 -16.70
C HIS A 250 13.15 -10.65 -17.29
N ALA A 251 11.92 -10.16 -17.50
CA ALA A 251 10.84 -10.91 -18.16
C ALA A 251 10.91 -10.88 -19.69
N LEU A 252 11.91 -10.21 -20.27
CA LEU A 252 12.04 -9.98 -21.73
C LEU A 252 10.80 -9.30 -22.35
N LYS A 253 10.14 -8.41 -21.58
CA LYS A 253 8.95 -7.67 -21.98
C LYS A 253 9.23 -6.23 -22.44
N LEU A 254 10.50 -5.83 -22.52
CA LEU A 254 10.90 -4.52 -23.05
C LEU A 254 11.22 -4.64 -24.54
N GLU A 255 10.72 -3.67 -25.33
CA GLU A 255 11.10 -3.51 -26.72
C GLU A 255 12.43 -2.75 -26.84
N ARG A 256 13.21 -3.04 -27.89
CA ARG A 256 14.43 -2.32 -28.16
C ARG A 256 14.09 -0.92 -28.66
N PHE A 257 14.72 0.09 -28.07
CA PHE A 257 14.62 1.46 -28.55
C PHE A 257 15.46 1.62 -29.82
N GLY A 258 14.85 2.09 -30.91
CA GLY A 258 15.56 2.39 -32.17
C GLY A 258 15.93 1.16 -33.00
N ALA A 259 15.24 0.03 -32.85
CA ALA A 259 15.42 -1.17 -33.64
C ALA A 259 14.32 -1.30 -34.71
#